data_116b3f68b533ce11fe992ff0b0f3de00
#
_entry.id   116b3f68b533ce11fe992ff0b0f3de00
#
_cell.length_a   1.000
_cell.length_b   1.000
_cell.length_c   1.000
_cell.angle_alpha   90.00
_cell.angle_beta   90.00
_cell.angle_gamma   90.00
#
_symmetry.space_group_name_H-M   'P 1'
#
loop_
_entity.id
_entity.type
_entity.pdbx_description
1 polymer ?
#
loop_
_entity_poly.entity_id
_entity_poly.type
_entity_poly.pdbx_seq_one_letter_code
_entity_poly.pdbx_strand_id
1 'polypeptide(L)'
;VSVTIRSEGLFSNGEGSGVIFTRKDAKGNQVNFVWTAGHVIDNLRKERESLVGGSKKTVVEFKDPMIIKEIRQDGRTVGRLQMDAEVLKYSDSEDGHDLALLRVRKFNFVKDSVVFHLDKDIPRLGTDLLHVGSLLGQMGANSMTDGIYSQHGRILKRINKRVFDQTTVTAFPGSSGGGVYLKDDAKYIGMLVRGAGEGFNLVVPVRRMKEYCLKHKIMWALDPKIKMPDEETVSKMPIESSPSDKKKAEDDKEKAEAKKMFPFRLRVYEKYPSKPDESIKKLPYQKK
;
A
#
# COMPACT_ATOMS: atom_id res chain seq x y z
N VAL A 1 3.49 -6.96 14.19
CA VAL A 1 3.88 -6.78 12.77
C VAL A 1 3.76 -5.33 12.28
N SER A 2 3.12 -4.43 13.04
CA SER A 2 3.06 -3.01 12.70
C SER A 2 4.33 -2.26 13.12
N VAL A 3 4.73 -1.27 12.33
CA VAL A 3 5.85 -0.37 12.60
C VAL A 3 5.48 1.05 12.24
N THR A 4 6.12 2.02 12.88
CA THR A 4 6.11 3.42 12.44
C THR A 4 7.26 3.62 11.45
N ILE A 5 7.00 4.35 10.38
CA ILE A 5 8.00 4.78 9.41
C ILE A 5 8.20 6.28 9.58
N ARG A 6 9.44 6.68 9.79
CA ARG A 6 9.84 8.08 9.80
C ARG A 6 10.65 8.38 8.55
N SER A 7 10.21 9.37 7.81
CA SER A 7 10.86 9.86 6.60
C SER A 7 11.37 11.28 6.85
N GLU A 8 12.69 11.46 6.85
CA GLU A 8 13.36 12.74 7.06
C GLU A 8 13.97 13.21 5.75
N GLY A 9 13.17 13.94 4.97
CA GLY A 9 13.59 14.57 3.73
C GLY A 9 14.43 15.83 3.94
N LEU A 10 14.85 16.47 2.85
CA LEU A 10 15.61 17.72 2.91
C LEU A 10 14.76 18.90 3.40
N PHE A 11 13.48 18.92 3.06
CA PHE A 11 12.60 20.07 3.30
C PHE A 11 11.35 19.70 4.12
N SER A 12 11.11 18.42 4.35
CA SER A 12 9.93 17.95 5.08
C SER A 12 10.22 16.64 5.79
N ASN A 13 9.60 16.48 6.95
CA ASN A 13 9.59 15.23 7.70
C ASN A 13 8.18 14.67 7.70
N GLY A 14 8.06 13.36 7.67
CA GLY A 14 6.80 12.65 7.72
C GLY A 14 6.87 11.43 8.62
N GLU A 15 5.72 11.03 9.11
CA GLU A 15 5.54 9.76 9.79
C GLU A 15 4.35 9.01 9.18
N GLY A 16 4.51 7.72 9.04
CA GLY A 16 3.50 6.82 8.53
C GLY A 16 3.60 5.46 9.20
N SER A 17 2.86 4.54 8.67
CA SER A 17 2.79 3.16 9.14
C SER A 17 3.40 2.20 8.13
N GLY A 18 3.78 1.02 8.60
CA GLY A 18 4.21 -0.07 7.74
C GLY A 18 3.87 -1.42 8.34
N VAL A 19 3.93 -2.44 7.52
CA VAL A 19 3.66 -3.82 7.91
C VAL A 19 4.86 -4.70 7.61
N ILE A 20 5.44 -5.31 8.66
CA ILE A 20 6.60 -6.20 8.53
C ILE A 20 6.19 -7.58 8.07
N PHE A 21 6.95 -8.12 7.14
CA PHE A 21 7.02 -9.55 6.84
C PHE A 21 8.47 -10.03 6.80
N THR A 22 8.65 -11.31 7.02
CA THR A 22 9.97 -11.93 7.16
C THR A 22 10.16 -13.00 6.09
N ARG A 23 11.36 -13.05 5.52
CA ARG A 23 11.82 -14.11 4.60
C ARG A 23 13.16 -14.63 5.10
N LYS A 24 13.54 -15.83 4.66
CA LYS A 24 14.87 -16.39 4.92
C LYS A 24 15.75 -16.23 3.68
N ASP A 25 16.97 -15.77 3.88
CA ASP A 25 17.99 -15.78 2.85
C ASP A 25 18.54 -17.19 2.62
N ALA A 26 19.47 -17.33 1.67
CA ALA A 26 20.11 -18.61 1.36
C ALA A 26 20.96 -19.18 2.53
N LYS A 27 21.36 -18.33 3.47
CA LYS A 27 22.13 -18.69 4.66
C LYS A 27 21.26 -18.99 5.88
N GLY A 28 19.92 -18.85 5.74
CA GLY A 28 18.96 -19.07 6.83
C GLY A 28 18.72 -17.86 7.74
N ASN A 29 19.36 -16.71 7.46
CA ASN A 29 19.09 -15.48 8.22
C ASN A 29 17.69 -14.94 7.92
N GLN A 30 17.05 -14.38 8.94
CA GLN A 30 15.78 -13.70 8.76
C GLN A 30 16.01 -12.30 8.21
N VAL A 31 15.50 -12.03 7.01
CA VAL A 31 15.47 -10.72 6.36
C VAL A 31 14.08 -10.14 6.55
N ASN A 32 14.02 -8.96 7.15
CA ASN A 32 12.77 -8.26 7.39
C ASN A 32 12.51 -7.22 6.29
N PHE A 33 11.31 -7.23 5.79
CA PHE A 33 10.81 -6.29 4.79
C PHE A 33 9.59 -5.57 5.34
N VAL A 34 9.30 -4.39 4.79
CA VAL A 34 8.15 -3.59 5.18
C VAL A 34 7.42 -3.14 3.94
N TRP A 35 6.11 -3.41 3.89
CA TRP A 35 5.21 -2.72 2.97
C TRP A 35 4.71 -1.44 3.61
N THR A 36 4.73 -0.35 2.84
CA THR A 36 4.15 0.95 3.21
C THR A 36 3.56 1.64 1.99
N ALA A 37 2.83 2.71 2.20
CA ALA A 37 2.34 3.55 1.11
C ALA A 37 3.48 4.36 0.47
N GLY A 38 3.44 4.54 -0.84
CA GLY A 38 4.45 5.29 -1.57
C GLY A 38 4.60 6.71 -1.04
N HIS A 39 3.47 7.40 -0.82
CA HIS A 39 3.47 8.78 -0.34
C HIS A 39 4.07 8.98 1.07
N VAL A 40 4.25 7.91 1.86
CA VAL A 40 4.92 7.99 3.17
C VAL A 40 6.41 8.29 3.04
N ILE A 41 7.01 7.93 1.90
CA ILE A 41 8.44 8.09 1.64
C ILE A 41 8.75 9.00 0.44
N ASP A 42 7.76 9.66 -0.15
CA ASP A 42 7.95 10.55 -1.31
C ASP A 42 9.00 11.64 -1.07
N ASN A 43 9.03 12.19 0.14
CA ASN A 43 9.98 13.23 0.56
C ASN A 43 11.43 12.78 0.62
N LEU A 44 11.70 11.47 0.55
CA LEU A 44 13.04 10.89 0.51
C LEU A 44 13.56 10.73 -0.91
N ARG A 45 12.71 10.87 -1.92
CA ARG A 45 13.02 10.71 -3.33
C ARG A 45 13.85 11.91 -3.83
N LYS A 46 14.93 11.59 -4.52
CA LYS A 46 15.80 12.58 -5.16
C LYS A 46 16.05 12.18 -6.61
N GLU A 47 16.02 13.16 -7.48
CA GLU A 47 16.43 13.00 -8.87
C GLU A 47 17.74 13.76 -9.09
N ARG A 48 18.67 13.11 -9.79
CA ARG A 48 19.88 13.78 -10.27
C ARG A 48 20.16 13.36 -11.71
N GLU A 49 20.69 14.30 -12.48
CA GLU A 49 21.26 13.95 -13.78
C GLU A 49 22.64 13.32 -13.60
N SER A 50 22.89 12.23 -14.29
CA SER A 50 24.18 11.54 -14.32
C SER A 50 24.54 11.19 -15.76
N LEU A 51 25.83 11.27 -16.08
CA LEU A 51 26.36 10.80 -17.36
C LEU A 51 26.60 9.30 -17.25
N VAL A 52 25.79 8.51 -17.93
CA VAL A 52 25.94 7.05 -17.99
C VAL A 52 26.19 6.65 -19.46
N GLY A 53 27.38 6.16 -19.74
CA GLY A 53 27.77 5.78 -21.13
C GLY A 53 27.76 6.95 -22.11
N GLY A 54 28.12 8.17 -21.68
CA GLY A 54 28.14 9.38 -22.51
C GLY A 54 26.78 10.05 -22.73
N SER A 55 25.68 9.48 -22.22
CA SER A 55 24.34 10.05 -22.32
C SER A 55 23.88 10.57 -20.95
N LYS A 56 23.21 11.73 -20.93
CA LYS A 56 22.54 12.23 -19.72
C LYS A 56 21.36 11.32 -19.37
N LYS A 57 21.37 10.75 -18.17
CA LYS A 57 20.27 9.95 -17.64
C LYS A 57 19.83 10.50 -16.29
N THR A 58 18.54 10.56 -16.05
CA THR A 58 17.99 10.84 -14.74
C THR A 58 18.12 9.59 -13.87
N VAL A 59 18.84 9.72 -12.77
CA VAL A 59 18.99 8.68 -11.75
C VAL A 59 18.10 9.07 -10.57
N VAL A 60 17.26 8.14 -10.14
CA VAL A 60 16.40 8.28 -8.97
C VAL A 60 17.04 7.55 -7.81
N GLU A 61 17.19 8.25 -6.71
CA GLU A 61 17.75 7.74 -5.46
C GLU A 61 16.79 8.05 -4.30
N PHE A 62 16.82 7.23 -3.29
CA PHE A 62 16.06 7.44 -2.06
C PHE A 62 17.03 7.51 -0.88
N LYS A 63 16.79 8.45 0.03
CA LYS A 63 17.37 8.39 1.38
C LYS A 63 16.67 7.24 2.14
N ASP A 64 17.38 6.56 3.01
CA ASP A 64 16.82 5.50 3.84
C ASP A 64 15.77 6.05 4.81
N PRO A 65 14.54 5.52 4.84
CA PRO A 65 13.59 5.77 5.91
C PRO A 65 13.99 5.01 7.17
N MET A 66 13.57 5.51 8.31
CA MET A 66 13.76 4.86 9.60
C MET A 66 12.53 4.03 9.97
N ILE A 67 12.72 2.76 10.30
CA ILE A 67 11.71 1.86 10.83
C ILE A 67 11.78 1.87 12.34
N ILE A 68 10.64 2.12 13.01
CA ILE A 68 10.54 2.17 14.47
C ILE A 68 9.57 1.07 14.92
N LYS A 69 10.06 0.11 15.67
CA LYS A 69 9.29 -0.97 16.28
C LYS A 69 9.24 -0.79 17.79
N GLU A 70 8.05 -0.72 18.37
CA GLU A 70 7.90 -0.70 19.82
C GLU A 70 8.18 -2.07 20.43
N ILE A 71 8.89 -2.07 21.55
CA ILE A 71 9.09 -3.23 22.43
C ILE A 71 8.05 -3.13 23.53
N ARG A 72 7.22 -4.17 23.67
CA ARG A 72 6.20 -4.25 24.71
C ARG A 72 6.55 -5.36 25.69
N GLN A 73 6.40 -5.07 26.96
CA GLN A 73 6.49 -6.03 28.06
C GLN A 73 5.36 -5.73 29.04
N ASP A 74 4.62 -6.76 29.43
CA ASP A 74 3.51 -6.68 30.39
C ASP A 74 2.48 -5.59 30.05
N GLY A 75 2.14 -5.50 28.76
CA GLY A 75 1.18 -4.51 28.22
C GLY A 75 1.70 -3.08 28.12
N ARG A 76 2.96 -2.81 28.44
CA ARG A 76 3.58 -1.48 28.39
C ARG A 76 4.64 -1.40 27.31
N THR A 77 4.78 -0.24 26.69
CA THR A 77 5.93 0.06 25.82
C THR A 77 7.15 0.34 26.70
N VAL A 78 8.15 -0.54 26.66
CA VAL A 78 9.39 -0.43 27.47
C VAL A 78 10.57 0.09 26.66
N GLY A 79 10.43 0.19 25.34
CA GLY A 79 11.49 0.68 24.46
C GLY A 79 11.09 0.70 23.01
N ARG A 80 12.03 1.12 22.16
CA ARG A 80 11.87 1.16 20.70
C ARG A 80 13.12 0.64 20.03
N LEU A 81 12.94 -0.22 19.03
CA LEU A 81 13.99 -0.58 18.08
C LEU A 81 13.89 0.38 16.88
N GLN A 82 15.00 0.99 16.52
CA GLN A 82 15.10 1.86 15.36
C GLN A 82 16.13 1.29 14.41
N MET A 83 15.81 1.30 13.10
CA MET A 83 16.72 0.78 12.08
C MET A 83 16.40 1.43 10.73
N ASP A 84 17.43 1.80 10.02
CA ASP A 84 17.31 2.26 8.65
C ASP A 84 16.85 1.13 7.73
N ALA A 85 16.11 1.50 6.68
CA ALA A 85 15.64 0.58 5.68
C ALA A 85 15.93 1.10 4.28
N GLU A 86 16.37 0.20 3.42
CA GLU A 86 16.61 0.47 2.01
C GLU A 86 15.31 0.40 1.22
N VAL A 87 15.10 1.34 0.31
CA VAL A 87 13.96 1.31 -0.61
C VAL A 87 14.26 0.36 -1.78
N LEU A 88 13.52 -0.75 -1.86
CA LEU A 88 13.67 -1.74 -2.93
C LEU A 88 12.73 -1.49 -4.10
N LYS A 89 11.51 -1.04 -3.81
CA LYS A 89 10.48 -0.70 -4.79
C LYS A 89 9.71 0.51 -4.34
N TYR A 90 9.35 1.33 -5.31
CA TYR A 90 8.53 2.50 -5.11
C TYR A 90 7.57 2.70 -6.26
N SER A 91 6.39 3.14 -5.96
CA SER A 91 5.35 3.52 -6.91
C SER A 91 4.55 4.67 -6.32
N ASP A 92 4.60 5.82 -6.97
CA ASP A 92 3.99 7.06 -6.50
C ASP A 92 2.47 6.96 -6.27
N SER A 93 1.93 7.95 -5.57
CA SER A 93 0.52 7.97 -5.17
C SER A 93 -0.42 8.57 -6.22
N GLU A 94 0.10 9.33 -7.17
CA GLU A 94 -0.71 10.01 -8.18
C GLU A 94 -0.88 9.15 -9.42
N ASP A 95 0.21 8.74 -10.05
CA ASP A 95 0.22 7.95 -11.28
C ASP A 95 0.53 6.47 -11.07
N GLY A 96 0.99 6.10 -9.89
CA GLY A 96 1.44 4.77 -9.54
C GLY A 96 0.44 3.93 -8.75
N HIS A 97 0.97 3.02 -7.96
CA HIS A 97 0.20 2.10 -7.12
C HIS A 97 0.10 2.58 -5.67
N ASP A 98 0.79 3.67 -5.31
CA ASP A 98 0.95 4.13 -3.93
C ASP A 98 1.48 3.03 -3.01
N LEU A 99 2.59 2.41 -3.43
CA LEU A 99 3.22 1.27 -2.76
C LEU A 99 4.72 1.48 -2.66
N ALA A 100 5.29 1.13 -1.52
CA ALA A 100 6.73 1.00 -1.36
C ALA A 100 7.08 -0.28 -0.61
N LEU A 101 8.14 -0.95 -1.07
CA LEU A 101 8.74 -2.11 -0.43
C LEU A 101 10.11 -1.72 0.10
N LEU A 102 10.29 -1.89 1.39
CA LEU A 102 11.54 -1.56 2.11
C LEU A 102 12.20 -2.83 2.62
N ARG A 103 13.53 -2.84 2.71
CA ARG A 103 14.34 -3.88 3.37
C ARG A 103 15.00 -3.29 4.60
N VAL A 104 14.75 -3.83 5.77
CA VAL A 104 15.42 -3.42 7.02
C VAL A 104 16.89 -3.80 6.93
N ARG A 105 17.80 -2.85 7.22
CA ARG A 105 19.25 -3.07 7.07
C ARG A 105 19.88 -3.99 8.11
N LYS A 106 19.10 -4.57 9.00
CA LYS A 106 19.56 -5.51 10.04
C LYS A 106 18.87 -6.87 9.88
N PHE A 107 19.65 -7.92 9.79
CA PHE A 107 19.16 -9.29 9.87
C PHE A 107 18.57 -9.58 11.26
N ASN A 108 17.60 -10.44 11.31
CA ASN A 108 16.96 -10.88 12.56
C ASN A 108 16.42 -9.70 13.39
N PHE A 109 15.93 -8.64 12.72
CA PHE A 109 15.41 -7.45 13.40
C PHE A 109 14.17 -7.79 14.24
N VAL A 110 13.21 -8.53 13.63
CA VAL A 110 12.06 -9.12 14.35
C VAL A 110 11.78 -10.50 13.79
N LYS A 111 11.13 -11.36 14.62
CA LYS A 111 10.69 -12.70 14.21
C LYS A 111 9.31 -12.68 13.56
N ASP A 112 8.52 -11.65 13.85
CA ASP A 112 7.14 -11.54 13.40
C ASP A 112 7.04 -11.37 11.88
N SER A 113 5.97 -11.89 11.31
CA SER A 113 5.65 -11.78 9.90
C SER A 113 4.15 -11.71 9.72
N VAL A 114 3.68 -10.75 8.93
CA VAL A 114 2.29 -10.71 8.54
C VAL A 114 1.94 -11.89 7.63
N VAL A 115 0.71 -12.36 7.71
CA VAL A 115 0.13 -13.35 6.80
C VAL A 115 -0.81 -12.63 5.85
N PHE A 116 -0.52 -12.68 4.54
CA PHE A 116 -1.34 -12.05 3.52
C PHE A 116 -2.53 -12.94 3.13
N HIS A 117 -3.69 -12.33 2.94
CA HIS A 117 -4.86 -12.99 2.38
C HIS A 117 -4.70 -13.11 0.86
N LEU A 118 -4.15 -14.23 0.42
CA LEU A 118 -3.85 -14.50 -1.00
C LEU A 118 -4.95 -15.31 -1.70
N ASP A 119 -6.03 -15.62 -0.99
CA ASP A 119 -7.17 -16.35 -1.52
C ASP A 119 -7.82 -15.58 -2.68
N LYS A 120 -8.54 -16.29 -3.55
CA LYS A 120 -9.20 -15.66 -4.71
C LYS A 120 -10.43 -14.88 -4.31
N ASP A 121 -11.04 -15.25 -3.19
CA ASP A 121 -12.30 -14.67 -2.74
C ASP A 121 -12.05 -13.32 -2.06
N ILE A 122 -12.85 -12.33 -2.48
CA ILE A 122 -12.89 -11.02 -1.85
C ILE A 122 -13.81 -11.13 -0.62
N PRO A 123 -13.38 -10.66 0.56
CA PRO A 123 -14.24 -10.65 1.74
C PRO A 123 -15.59 -9.96 1.46
N ARG A 124 -16.65 -10.46 2.06
CA ARG A 124 -18.00 -9.92 1.86
C ARG A 124 -18.12 -8.51 2.45
N LEU A 125 -19.01 -7.71 1.89
CA LEU A 125 -19.40 -6.44 2.52
C LEU A 125 -19.99 -6.71 3.90
N GLY A 126 -19.62 -5.89 4.88
CA GLY A 126 -19.97 -6.08 6.28
C GLY A 126 -19.02 -6.98 7.06
N THR A 127 -18.01 -7.61 6.43
CA THR A 127 -16.97 -8.36 7.15
C THR A 127 -16.25 -7.46 8.13
N ASP A 128 -16.07 -7.91 9.37
CA ASP A 128 -15.36 -7.20 10.42
C ASP A 128 -13.86 -7.10 10.11
N LEU A 129 -13.34 -5.89 10.27
CA LEU A 129 -11.96 -5.54 9.99
C LEU A 129 -11.28 -4.89 11.19
N LEU A 130 -9.96 -5.06 11.25
CA LEU A 130 -9.07 -4.32 12.13
C LEU A 130 -8.08 -3.52 11.29
N HIS A 131 -7.79 -2.32 11.71
CA HIS A 131 -6.65 -1.55 11.23
C HIS A 131 -5.62 -1.42 12.35
N VAL A 132 -4.35 -1.63 12.01
CA VAL A 132 -3.22 -1.42 12.92
C VAL A 132 -2.21 -0.51 12.26
N GLY A 133 -1.92 0.61 12.94
CA GLY A 133 -1.01 1.62 12.41
C GLY A 133 -0.51 2.59 13.47
N SER A 134 0.18 3.62 13.02
CA SER A 134 0.74 4.70 13.84
C SER A 134 -0.15 5.93 13.71
N LEU A 135 -1.31 5.88 14.35
CA LEU A 135 -2.27 6.98 14.35
C LEU A 135 -1.65 8.21 15.01
N LEU A 136 -1.60 9.33 14.30
CA LEU A 136 -0.87 10.53 14.73
C LEU A 136 0.65 10.29 14.88
N GLY A 137 1.19 9.42 14.02
CA GLY A 137 2.60 9.08 14.01
C GLY A 137 3.03 8.27 15.23
N GLN A 138 4.22 8.58 15.75
CA GLN A 138 4.81 7.86 16.88
C GLN A 138 3.97 7.97 18.17
N MET A 139 3.14 9.01 18.32
CA MET A 139 2.28 9.18 19.50
C MET A 139 1.27 8.06 19.62
N GLY A 140 0.63 7.67 18.52
CA GLY A 140 -0.33 6.57 18.47
C GLY A 140 0.23 5.32 17.80
N ALA A 141 1.54 5.05 17.93
CA ALA A 141 2.16 3.86 17.37
C ALA A 141 1.48 2.57 17.83
N ASN A 142 1.25 1.65 16.90
CA ASN A 142 0.56 0.38 17.12
C ASN A 142 -0.87 0.51 17.67
N SER A 143 -1.54 1.62 17.42
CA SER A 143 -2.96 1.75 17.69
C SER A 143 -3.77 0.80 16.80
N MET A 144 -4.80 0.21 17.38
CA MET A 144 -5.75 -0.66 16.70
C MET A 144 -7.12 -0.01 16.67
N THR A 145 -7.73 0.02 15.50
CA THR A 145 -9.13 0.45 15.32
C THR A 145 -9.89 -0.64 14.58
N ASP A 146 -11.20 -0.68 14.76
CA ASP A 146 -12.07 -1.62 14.08
C ASP A 146 -13.06 -0.94 13.12
N GLY A 147 -13.71 -1.74 12.33
CA GLY A 147 -14.69 -1.32 11.36
C GLY A 147 -15.11 -2.47 10.46
N ILE A 148 -15.75 -2.16 9.35
CA ILE A 148 -16.21 -3.16 8.39
C ILE A 148 -15.67 -2.91 6.98
N TYR A 149 -15.71 -3.95 6.18
CA TYR A 149 -15.51 -3.88 4.74
C TYR A 149 -16.74 -3.25 4.10
N SER A 150 -16.69 -1.96 3.79
CA SER A 150 -17.89 -1.20 3.40
C SER A 150 -18.12 -1.14 1.89
N GLN A 151 -17.07 -1.26 1.07
CA GLN A 151 -17.19 -1.37 -0.38
C GLN A 151 -15.91 -1.91 -1.01
N HIS A 152 -16.03 -2.60 -2.13
CA HIS A 152 -14.90 -3.06 -2.93
C HIS A 152 -14.95 -2.51 -4.35
N GLY A 153 -13.78 -2.41 -4.98
CA GLY A 153 -13.67 -2.05 -6.39
C GLY A 153 -13.98 -0.58 -6.72
N ARG A 154 -13.78 0.36 -5.78
CA ARG A 154 -13.92 1.79 -6.09
C ARG A 154 -12.83 2.24 -7.04
N ILE A 155 -13.23 2.97 -8.09
CA ILE A 155 -12.33 3.63 -9.03
C ILE A 155 -12.54 5.13 -8.88
N LEU A 156 -11.51 5.83 -8.43
CA LEU A 156 -11.55 7.28 -8.27
C LEU A 156 -10.94 7.94 -9.49
N LYS A 157 -11.73 8.70 -10.25
CA LYS A 157 -11.32 9.36 -11.50
C LYS A 157 -10.12 10.30 -11.32
N ARG A 158 -9.99 10.93 -10.15
CA ARG A 158 -8.93 11.88 -9.82
C ARG A 158 -7.64 11.24 -9.33
N ILE A 159 -7.67 9.95 -9.00
CA ILE A 159 -6.54 9.20 -8.47
C ILE A 159 -6.33 8.01 -9.40
N ASN A 160 -5.63 8.25 -10.50
CA ASN A 160 -5.04 7.25 -11.38
C ASN A 160 -5.95 6.06 -11.80
N LYS A 161 -7.29 6.20 -11.75
CA LYS A 161 -8.26 5.15 -12.12
C LYS A 161 -7.97 3.77 -11.49
N ARG A 162 -7.19 3.70 -10.41
CA ARG A 162 -6.85 2.45 -9.71
C ARG A 162 -7.99 1.97 -8.83
N VAL A 163 -8.03 0.67 -8.63
CA VAL A 163 -9.02 0.02 -7.77
C VAL A 163 -8.62 0.19 -6.29
N PHE A 164 -9.54 0.70 -5.50
CA PHE A 164 -9.45 0.76 -4.04
C PHE A 164 -10.63 0.01 -3.42
N ASP A 165 -10.41 -0.52 -2.25
CA ASP A 165 -11.49 -0.95 -1.40
C ASP A 165 -11.76 0.10 -0.33
N GLN A 166 -12.95 0.06 0.26
CA GLN A 166 -13.36 0.99 1.29
C GLN A 166 -13.64 0.27 2.59
N THR A 167 -13.23 0.89 3.67
CA THR A 167 -13.49 0.43 5.05
C THR A 167 -13.96 1.57 5.92
N THR A 168 -14.63 1.23 7.01
CA THR A 168 -15.05 2.18 8.06
C THR A 168 -14.09 2.23 9.25
N VAL A 169 -12.95 1.50 9.23
CA VAL A 169 -11.95 1.60 10.31
C VAL A 169 -11.54 3.05 10.53
N THR A 170 -11.35 3.43 11.76
CA THR A 170 -10.90 4.79 12.08
C THR A 170 -9.44 4.98 11.65
N ALA A 171 -9.18 6.09 10.97
CA ALA A 171 -7.86 6.46 10.47
C ALA A 171 -7.55 7.93 10.76
N PHE A 172 -6.29 8.22 11.06
CA PHE A 172 -5.75 9.55 11.27
C PHE A 172 -4.47 9.76 10.44
N PRO A 173 -3.96 10.99 10.31
CA PRO A 173 -2.60 11.22 9.79
C PRO A 173 -1.60 10.28 10.47
N GLY A 174 -0.72 9.65 9.70
CA GLY A 174 0.18 8.59 10.18
C GLY A 174 -0.35 7.16 10.03
N SER A 175 -1.66 6.95 9.82
CA SER A 175 -2.23 5.62 9.52
C SER A 175 -1.83 5.08 8.15
N SER A 176 -1.46 5.96 7.21
CA SER A 176 -1.02 5.59 5.85
C SER A 176 0.09 4.54 5.87
N GLY A 177 -0.06 3.49 5.08
CA GLY A 177 0.86 2.35 5.05
C GLY A 177 0.55 1.26 6.07
N GLY A 178 -0.34 1.52 7.03
CA GLY A 178 -0.79 0.55 8.03
C GLY A 178 -1.66 -0.56 7.44
N GLY A 179 -1.66 -1.70 8.10
CA GLY A 179 -2.39 -2.89 7.65
C GLY A 179 -3.86 -2.84 8.01
N VAL A 180 -4.67 -3.36 7.10
CA VAL A 180 -6.07 -3.73 7.34
C VAL A 180 -6.18 -5.24 7.31
N TYR A 181 -6.82 -5.81 8.30
CA TYR A 181 -6.84 -7.25 8.58
C TYR A 181 -8.27 -7.75 8.74
N LEU A 182 -8.51 -9.01 8.39
CA LEU A 182 -9.71 -9.71 8.81
C LEU A 182 -9.67 -9.90 10.33
N LYS A 183 -10.78 -9.62 11.02
CA LYS A 183 -10.85 -9.74 12.48
C LYS A 183 -10.76 -11.19 12.96
N ASP A 184 -11.27 -12.12 12.15
CA ASP A 184 -11.39 -13.54 12.53
C ASP A 184 -10.05 -14.27 12.54
N ASP A 185 -9.20 -14.05 11.52
CA ASP A 185 -7.97 -14.83 11.31
C ASP A 185 -6.70 -13.97 11.22
N ALA A 186 -6.84 -12.66 11.42
CA ALA A 186 -5.78 -11.67 11.36
C ALA A 186 -5.00 -11.66 10.02
N LYS A 187 -5.56 -12.19 8.93
CA LYS A 187 -4.93 -12.08 7.62
C LYS A 187 -5.02 -10.66 7.10
N TYR A 188 -3.92 -10.21 6.55
CA TYR A 188 -3.79 -8.89 5.93
C TYR A 188 -4.52 -8.86 4.59
N ILE A 189 -5.51 -7.97 4.45
CA ILE A 189 -6.31 -7.81 3.22
C ILE A 189 -5.94 -6.59 2.40
N GLY A 190 -5.18 -5.65 2.97
CA GLY A 190 -4.78 -4.46 2.26
C GLY A 190 -4.12 -3.40 3.13
N MET A 191 -3.69 -2.34 2.47
CA MET A 191 -2.97 -1.21 3.05
C MET A 191 -3.87 0.02 3.09
N LEU A 192 -4.01 0.63 4.24
CA LEU A 192 -4.70 1.90 4.37
C LEU A 192 -3.84 3.03 3.77
N VAL A 193 -4.42 3.83 2.88
CA VAL A 193 -3.65 4.85 2.16
C VAL A 193 -4.29 6.23 2.19
N ARG A 194 -5.61 6.34 2.25
CA ARG A 194 -6.32 7.62 2.21
C ARG A 194 -7.60 7.57 3.02
N GLY A 195 -8.00 8.71 3.56
CA GLY A 195 -9.29 8.91 4.21
C GLY A 195 -9.96 10.18 3.72
N ALA A 196 -11.28 10.20 3.71
CA ALA A 196 -12.09 11.37 3.40
C ALA A 196 -13.00 11.77 4.57
N GLY A 197 -12.65 11.34 5.78
CA GLY A 197 -13.41 11.54 7.00
C GLY A 197 -13.82 10.22 7.66
N GLU A 198 -14.63 10.31 8.69
CA GLU A 198 -15.13 9.15 9.42
C GLU A 198 -15.89 8.18 8.51
N GLY A 199 -15.62 6.90 8.63
CA GLY A 199 -16.31 5.85 7.89
C GLY A 199 -15.99 5.77 6.40
N PHE A 200 -15.09 6.60 5.87
CA PHE A 200 -14.69 6.56 4.47
C PHE A 200 -13.18 6.54 4.31
N ASN A 201 -12.61 5.37 4.43
CA ASN A 201 -11.18 5.15 4.28
C ASN A 201 -10.89 4.19 3.12
N LEU A 202 -9.84 4.47 2.36
CA LEU A 202 -9.46 3.74 1.16
C LEU A 202 -8.27 2.84 1.43
N VAL A 203 -8.37 1.64 0.91
CA VAL A 203 -7.39 0.57 1.07
C VAL A 203 -6.86 0.17 -0.31
N VAL A 204 -5.56 0.07 -0.45
CA VAL A 204 -4.92 -0.68 -1.54
C VAL A 204 -5.09 -2.17 -1.22
N PRO A 205 -5.98 -2.91 -1.91
CA PRO A 205 -6.24 -4.31 -1.57
C PRO A 205 -5.07 -5.21 -1.96
N VAL A 206 -4.92 -6.35 -1.25
CA VAL A 206 -3.87 -7.34 -1.53
C VAL A 206 -3.89 -7.80 -3.00
N ARG A 207 -5.07 -7.94 -3.62
CA ARG A 207 -5.16 -8.31 -5.04
C ARG A 207 -4.46 -7.31 -5.95
N ARG A 208 -4.53 -6.00 -5.65
CA ARG A 208 -3.78 -4.96 -6.39
C ARG A 208 -2.29 -5.01 -6.06
N MET A 209 -1.92 -5.29 -4.82
CA MET A 209 -0.51 -5.55 -4.45
C MET A 209 0.02 -6.78 -5.21
N LYS A 210 -0.79 -7.84 -5.35
CA LYS A 210 -0.44 -9.04 -6.12
C LYS A 210 -0.18 -8.73 -7.59
N GLU A 211 -1.03 -7.91 -8.23
CA GLU A 211 -0.82 -7.47 -9.63
C GLU A 211 0.51 -6.70 -9.76
N TYR A 212 0.79 -5.79 -8.82
CA TYR A 212 2.06 -5.08 -8.77
C TYR A 212 3.24 -6.04 -8.62
N CYS A 213 3.16 -6.99 -7.69
CA CYS A 213 4.21 -7.97 -7.45
C CYS A 213 4.46 -8.90 -8.65
N LEU A 214 3.41 -9.31 -9.35
CA LEU A 214 3.54 -10.10 -10.58
C LEU A 214 4.26 -9.31 -11.68
N LYS A 215 3.85 -8.06 -11.90
CA LYS A 215 4.47 -7.17 -12.90
C LYS A 215 5.97 -6.97 -12.64
N HIS A 216 6.35 -6.83 -11.37
CA HIS A 216 7.73 -6.54 -10.97
C HIS A 216 8.54 -7.78 -10.56
N LYS A 217 7.97 -9.00 -10.72
CA LYS A 217 8.61 -10.29 -10.38
C LYS A 217 9.05 -10.38 -8.91
N ILE A 218 8.24 -9.81 -8.02
CA ILE A 218 8.49 -9.78 -6.57
C ILE A 218 7.39 -10.48 -5.76
N MET A 219 6.75 -11.51 -6.33
CA MET A 219 5.69 -12.25 -5.63
C MET A 219 6.14 -12.87 -4.30
N TRP A 220 7.42 -13.15 -4.14
CA TRP A 220 8.02 -13.57 -2.87
C TRP A 220 7.77 -12.57 -1.73
N ALA A 221 7.52 -11.31 -2.05
CA ALA A 221 7.21 -10.27 -1.05
C ALA A 221 5.78 -10.38 -0.48
N LEU A 222 4.91 -11.18 -1.08
CA LEU A 222 3.57 -11.48 -0.57
C LEU A 222 3.43 -12.96 -0.19
N ASP A 223 3.85 -13.87 -1.08
CA ASP A 223 3.68 -15.31 -0.90
C ASP A 223 4.93 -15.95 -0.29
N PRO A 224 4.86 -16.46 0.96
CA PRO A 224 5.98 -17.11 1.62
C PRO A 224 6.39 -18.45 0.98
N LYS A 225 5.55 -19.03 0.11
CA LYS A 225 5.86 -20.25 -0.64
C LYS A 225 6.83 -19.98 -1.80
N ILE A 226 6.92 -18.72 -2.24
CA ILE A 226 7.84 -18.31 -3.29
C ILE A 226 9.17 -17.89 -2.65
N LYS A 227 10.24 -18.59 -3.02
CA LYS A 227 11.58 -18.30 -2.50
C LYS A 227 12.02 -16.89 -2.88
N MET A 228 12.56 -16.15 -1.91
CA MET A 228 13.20 -14.87 -2.13
C MET A 228 14.45 -15.08 -3.01
N PRO A 229 14.71 -14.21 -4.01
CA PRO A 229 15.98 -14.20 -4.74
C PRO A 229 17.16 -13.96 -3.82
N ASP A 230 18.38 -14.20 -4.32
CA ASP A 230 19.60 -13.85 -3.59
C ASP A 230 19.71 -12.34 -3.36
N GLU A 231 20.56 -11.96 -2.43
CA GLU A 231 20.71 -10.58 -1.98
C GLU A 231 21.22 -9.66 -3.09
N GLU A 232 22.07 -10.17 -3.97
CA GLU A 232 22.58 -9.42 -5.11
C GLU A 232 21.47 -9.09 -6.12
N THR A 233 20.62 -10.06 -6.44
CA THR A 233 19.44 -9.87 -7.28
C THR A 233 18.47 -8.87 -6.69
N VAL A 234 18.21 -8.96 -5.37
CA VAL A 234 17.31 -8.04 -4.67
C VAL A 234 17.86 -6.61 -4.71
N SER A 235 19.15 -6.40 -4.47
CA SER A 235 19.79 -5.08 -4.47
C SER A 235 19.89 -4.44 -5.85
N LYS A 236 19.95 -5.24 -6.92
CA LYS A 236 20.01 -4.76 -8.31
C LYS A 236 18.64 -4.49 -8.93
N MET A 237 17.55 -4.77 -8.22
CA MET A 237 16.22 -4.50 -8.74
C MET A 237 16.00 -2.99 -8.95
N PRO A 238 15.47 -2.55 -10.12
CA PRO A 238 15.15 -1.15 -10.32
C PRO A 238 14.06 -0.71 -9.33
N ILE A 239 14.30 0.39 -8.62
CA ILE A 239 13.38 0.92 -7.59
C ILE A 239 12.07 1.34 -8.22
N GLU A 240 12.11 2.06 -9.34
CA GLU A 240 10.96 2.53 -10.10
C GLU A 240 10.93 1.91 -11.50
N SER A 241 9.73 1.83 -12.09
CA SER A 241 9.60 1.56 -13.52
C SER A 241 10.10 2.77 -14.32
N SER A 242 10.78 2.55 -15.44
CA SER A 242 11.22 3.66 -16.30
C SER A 242 9.99 4.43 -16.84
N PRO A 243 10.12 5.75 -17.12
CA PRO A 243 9.03 6.54 -17.68
C PRO A 243 8.49 5.99 -19.02
N SER A 244 9.38 5.42 -19.85
CA SER A 244 9.00 4.75 -21.11
C SER A 244 8.17 3.49 -20.89
N ASP A 245 8.49 2.71 -19.85
CA ASP A 245 7.72 1.51 -19.48
C ASP A 245 6.39 1.87 -18.84
N LYS A 246 6.32 3.00 -18.10
CA LYS A 246 5.06 3.51 -17.55
C LYS A 246 4.06 3.78 -18.68
N LYS A 247 4.43 4.57 -19.68
CA LYS A 247 3.53 4.98 -20.77
C LYS A 247 3.06 3.81 -21.64
N LYS A 248 3.96 2.90 -22.02
CA LYS A 248 3.63 1.73 -22.81
C LYS A 248 2.77 0.71 -22.07
N ALA A 249 3.05 0.49 -20.77
CA ALA A 249 2.26 -0.42 -19.93
C ALA A 249 0.86 0.14 -19.60
N GLU A 250 0.70 1.47 -19.57
CA GLU A 250 -0.60 2.13 -19.36
C GLU A 250 -1.48 2.02 -20.60
N ASP A 251 -0.93 2.31 -21.79
CA ASP A 251 -1.64 2.16 -23.06
C ASP A 251 -2.09 0.72 -23.33
N ASP A 252 -1.23 -0.26 -23.04
CA ASP A 252 -1.55 -1.68 -23.23
C ASP A 252 -2.52 -2.21 -22.18
N LYS A 253 -2.46 -1.71 -20.94
CA LYS A 253 -3.41 -2.06 -19.88
C LYS A 253 -4.76 -1.41 -20.06
N GLU A 254 -4.82 -0.15 -20.42
CA GLU A 254 -6.09 0.56 -20.68
C GLU A 254 -6.89 -0.17 -21.76
N LYS A 255 -6.21 -0.71 -22.79
CA LYS A 255 -6.81 -1.55 -23.84
C LYS A 255 -7.20 -2.96 -23.37
N ALA A 256 -6.44 -3.56 -22.48
CA ALA A 256 -6.70 -4.93 -22.00
C ALA A 256 -7.71 -4.99 -20.85
N GLU A 257 -7.66 -4.05 -19.90
CA GLU A 257 -8.59 -3.96 -18.78
C GLU A 257 -9.96 -3.43 -19.20
N ALA A 258 -10.03 -2.50 -20.14
CA ALA A 258 -11.28 -2.06 -20.77
C ALA A 258 -12.03 -3.24 -21.43
N LYS A 259 -11.29 -4.23 -21.96
CA LYS A 259 -11.89 -5.43 -22.57
C LYS A 259 -12.24 -6.55 -21.58
N LYS A 260 -11.52 -6.72 -20.47
CA LYS A 260 -11.65 -7.90 -19.59
C LYS A 260 -12.39 -7.67 -18.28
N MET A 261 -12.31 -6.48 -17.69
CA MET A 261 -12.74 -6.30 -16.30
C MET A 261 -14.15 -5.76 -16.11
N PHE A 262 -14.73 -5.03 -17.06
CA PHE A 262 -16.05 -4.40 -16.86
C PHE A 262 -16.93 -4.26 -18.12
N PRO A 263 -17.28 -5.35 -18.84
CA PRO A 263 -18.27 -5.24 -19.92
C PRO A 263 -19.64 -4.76 -19.38
N PHE A 264 -19.92 -5.00 -18.12
CA PHE A 264 -21.21 -4.65 -17.49
C PHE A 264 -21.24 -3.19 -16.98
N ARG A 265 -20.15 -2.64 -16.46
CA ARG A 265 -20.09 -1.26 -15.95
C ARG A 265 -20.01 -0.20 -17.03
N LEU A 266 -19.32 -0.46 -18.13
CA LEU A 266 -19.29 0.45 -19.28
C LEU A 266 -20.71 0.61 -19.88
N ARG A 267 -21.50 -0.46 -19.98
CA ARG A 267 -22.90 -0.40 -20.46
C ARG A 267 -23.84 0.35 -19.51
N VAL A 268 -23.63 0.29 -18.20
CA VAL A 268 -24.45 1.02 -17.22
C VAL A 268 -24.16 2.51 -17.25
N TYR A 269 -22.89 2.91 -17.42
CA TYR A 269 -22.54 4.33 -17.51
C TYR A 269 -22.92 4.98 -18.84
N GLU A 270 -22.93 4.25 -19.94
CA GLU A 270 -23.41 4.74 -21.25
C GLU A 270 -24.93 4.89 -21.30
N LYS A 271 -25.69 4.20 -20.45
CA LYS A 271 -27.15 4.24 -20.39
C LYS A 271 -27.71 5.30 -19.42
N TYR A 272 -26.89 5.93 -18.59
CA TYR A 272 -27.36 7.03 -17.75
C TYR A 272 -27.54 8.28 -18.62
N PRO A 273 -28.77 8.79 -18.80
CA PRO A 273 -28.97 10.02 -19.51
C PRO A 273 -28.23 11.16 -18.80
N SER A 274 -27.57 12.02 -19.57
CA SER A 274 -26.84 13.18 -19.08
C SER A 274 -27.73 14.26 -18.44
N LYS A 275 -29.04 14.06 -18.40
CA LYS A 275 -30.01 14.91 -17.71
C LYS A 275 -30.73 14.10 -16.62
N PRO A 276 -30.99 14.70 -15.45
CA PRO A 276 -31.82 14.07 -14.43
C PRO A 276 -33.20 13.76 -15.03
N ASP A 277 -33.68 12.55 -14.79
CA ASP A 277 -35.04 12.17 -15.18
C ASP A 277 -36.03 13.01 -14.39
N GLU A 278 -36.75 13.89 -15.08
CA GLU A 278 -37.75 14.78 -14.46
C GLU A 278 -38.92 14.01 -13.82
N SER A 279 -39.08 12.71 -14.09
CA SER A 279 -40.10 11.84 -13.47
C SER A 279 -39.83 11.61 -11.98
N ILE A 280 -38.59 11.78 -11.48
CA ILE A 280 -38.24 11.61 -10.06
C ILE A 280 -38.75 12.79 -9.20
N LYS A 281 -39.17 13.90 -9.80
CA LYS A 281 -39.67 15.08 -9.05
C LYS A 281 -41.10 14.90 -8.48
N LYS A 282 -41.75 13.75 -8.63
CA LYS A 282 -43.14 13.55 -8.20
C LYS A 282 -43.37 12.52 -7.10
N LEU A 283 -42.40 12.23 -6.28
CA LEU A 283 -42.67 11.48 -5.05
C LEU A 283 -43.11 12.47 -3.96
N PRO A 284 -44.37 12.42 -3.47
CA PRO A 284 -44.82 13.31 -2.43
C PRO A 284 -44.15 12.93 -1.13
N TYR A 285 -43.37 13.87 -0.58
CA TYR A 285 -42.92 13.80 0.80
C TYR A 285 -44.14 13.93 1.70
N GLN A 286 -44.63 12.84 2.25
CA GLN A 286 -45.59 12.88 3.34
C GLN A 286 -44.87 13.39 4.59
N LYS A 287 -45.14 14.66 4.95
CA LYS A 287 -44.87 15.18 6.28
C LYS A 287 -45.69 14.39 7.30
N LYS A 288 -45.02 13.77 8.23
CA LYS A 288 -45.57 13.51 9.57
C LYS A 288 -44.84 14.37 10.56
#